data_ef9b2d01fa2b5363dbb7e8763c81fdcc
#
_entry.id   ef9b2d01fa2b5363dbb7e8763c81fdcc
#
_cell.length_a   1.000
_cell.length_b   1.000
_cell.length_c   1.000
_cell.angle_alpha   90.00
_cell.angle_beta   90.00
_cell.angle_gamma   90.00
#
_symmetry.space_group_name_H-M   'P 1'
#
loop_
_entity.id
_entity.type
_entity.pdbx_description
1 polymer ?
#
loop_
_entity_poly.entity_id
_entity_poly.type
_entity_poly.pdbx_seq_one_letter_code
_entity_poly.pdbx_strand_id
1 'polypeptide(L)'
;MKTHDFYYDLPQELIAQTPLQQRDSSRLLVLNKADGSVEHRHFHDILDYLRPGDCLVLNDSRVLPARLLGKRATGGAVEVLLLKDTGNDVWECLTKPGRKTPVGAELSFGEGLLTATVVGAKEDGNKLVQFHYRGIFLELLEQLGKMPLPPYIKEELKDQERYQTVYSKVNGSAAAPTAGLHFTPELLDAIRAKGVNLAWVTLHVGLGTFRPVKAEEITDHHMHAEFCMLSAETAGLLNQTRKNGGRIVCVGTTSCRTIESFAGEDGSFTERSGWTDIFIYPGYRFKAMDALITNFHLPESTLIMLVSAFAGRETVLNAYRIAVEERYRFFSFGDAMFIH
;
A
#
# COMPACT_ATOMS: atom_id res chain seq x y z
N MET A 1 -5.02 9.01 23.43
CA MET A 1 -4.17 9.71 22.43
C MET A 1 -5.07 10.10 21.26
N LYS A 2 -5.01 11.36 20.89
CA LYS A 2 -5.92 11.90 19.87
C LYS A 2 -5.33 11.77 18.47
N THR A 3 -6.17 11.69 17.47
CA THR A 3 -5.77 11.70 16.06
C THR A 3 -4.95 12.96 15.74
N HIS A 4 -5.32 14.11 16.29
CA HIS A 4 -4.62 15.38 16.13
C HIS A 4 -3.19 15.40 16.72
N ASP A 5 -2.85 14.49 17.63
CA ASP A 5 -1.47 14.35 18.15
C ASP A 5 -0.47 13.95 17.06
N PHE A 6 -0.95 13.53 15.88
CA PHE A 6 -0.16 13.15 14.70
C PHE A 6 -0.27 14.17 13.56
N TYR A 7 -0.71 15.37 13.88
CA TYR A 7 -0.73 16.48 12.94
C TYR A 7 0.67 17.05 12.72
N TYR A 8 0.98 17.40 11.49
CA TYR A 8 2.07 18.26 11.09
C TYR A 8 1.63 19.09 9.88
N ASP A 9 2.24 20.25 9.70
CA ASP A 9 1.93 21.10 8.55
C ASP A 9 2.60 20.55 7.30
N LEU A 10 1.79 20.23 6.28
CA LEU A 10 2.25 19.71 5.00
C LEU A 10 1.82 20.63 3.87
N PRO A 11 2.74 21.40 3.27
CA PRO A 11 2.48 22.17 2.08
C PRO A 11 2.01 21.29 0.91
N GLN A 12 0.93 21.68 0.26
CA GLN A 12 0.29 20.88 -0.79
C GLN A 12 1.22 20.65 -2.00
N GLU A 13 2.11 21.58 -2.27
CA GLU A 13 3.08 21.48 -3.35
C GLU A 13 4.14 20.39 -3.14
N LEU A 14 4.32 19.89 -1.93
CA LEU A 14 5.22 18.78 -1.63
C LEU A 14 4.59 17.41 -1.93
N ILE A 15 3.29 17.35 -2.18
CA ILE A 15 2.61 16.10 -2.55
C ILE A 15 2.94 15.75 -4.00
N ALA A 16 3.73 14.69 -4.19
CA ALA A 16 4.19 14.26 -5.50
C ALA A 16 3.04 13.81 -6.39
N GLN A 17 2.91 14.42 -7.57
CA GLN A 17 1.87 14.10 -8.55
C GLN A 17 2.34 13.07 -9.59
N THR A 18 3.64 12.99 -9.84
CA THR A 18 4.25 12.11 -10.85
C THR A 18 5.46 11.39 -10.29
N PRO A 19 5.74 10.14 -10.72
CA PRO A 19 6.96 9.44 -10.36
C PRO A 19 8.19 10.09 -11.00
N LEU A 20 9.35 9.95 -10.36
CA LEU A 20 10.63 10.30 -10.96
C LEU A 20 10.92 9.37 -12.14
N GLN A 21 11.67 9.83 -13.13
CA GLN A 21 12.04 9.00 -14.29
C GLN A 21 12.77 7.73 -13.84
N GLN A 22 13.77 7.86 -13.00
CA GLN A 22 14.51 6.76 -12.38
C GLN A 22 13.96 6.52 -10.95
N ARG A 23 13.52 5.29 -10.65
CA ARG A 23 12.82 4.97 -9.39
C ARG A 23 13.70 5.17 -8.16
N ASP A 24 14.94 4.71 -8.21
CA ASP A 24 15.91 4.72 -7.11
C ASP A 24 16.70 6.02 -6.96
N SER A 25 16.40 7.03 -7.82
CA SER A 25 16.92 8.40 -7.66
C SER A 25 16.11 9.27 -6.70
N SER A 26 15.02 8.76 -6.11
CA SER A 26 14.31 9.46 -5.04
C SER A 26 15.21 9.71 -3.85
N ARG A 27 14.92 10.76 -3.07
CA ARG A 27 15.66 11.01 -1.83
C ARG A 27 15.30 9.96 -0.77
N LEU A 28 16.24 9.70 0.10
CA LEU A 28 16.08 8.81 1.26
C LEU A 28 16.44 9.58 2.53
N LEU A 29 15.48 9.73 3.43
CA LEU A 29 15.73 10.22 4.78
C LEU A 29 16.00 9.00 5.66
N VAL A 30 17.22 8.88 6.15
CA VAL A 30 17.61 7.81 7.09
C VAL A 30 17.42 8.32 8.50
N LEU A 31 16.58 7.64 9.28
CA LEU A 31 16.26 7.97 10.66
C LEU A 31 16.79 6.87 11.60
N ASN A 32 17.71 7.23 12.46
CA ASN A 32 18.11 6.38 13.57
C ASN A 32 17.08 6.55 14.71
N LYS A 33 16.30 5.50 15.00
CA LYS A 33 15.25 5.56 16.03
C LYS A 33 15.78 5.63 17.46
N ALA A 34 17.06 5.27 17.68
CA ALA A 34 17.63 5.25 19.01
C ALA A 34 18.00 6.66 19.52
N ASP A 35 18.47 7.53 18.63
CA ASP A 35 18.92 8.90 18.99
C ASP A 35 18.20 10.02 18.23
N GLY A 36 17.34 9.66 17.25
CA GLY A 36 16.59 10.62 16.43
C GLY A 36 17.43 11.33 15.36
N SER A 37 18.67 10.91 15.14
CA SER A 37 19.53 11.50 14.12
C SER A 37 19.02 11.20 12.71
N VAL A 38 19.21 12.17 11.81
CA VAL A 38 18.73 12.14 10.43
C VAL A 38 19.89 12.31 9.48
N GLU A 39 19.94 11.47 8.43
CA GLU A 39 20.83 11.63 7.29
C GLU A 39 20.02 11.78 6.00
N HIS A 40 20.56 12.57 5.05
CA HIS A 40 19.96 12.77 3.73
C HIS A 40 20.76 12.01 2.68
N ARG A 41 20.09 11.11 1.98
CA ARG A 41 20.65 10.19 0.97
C ARG A 41 19.75 10.12 -0.26
N HIS A 42 20.13 9.30 -1.23
CA HIS A 42 19.26 8.82 -2.30
C HIS A 42 18.88 7.36 -2.08
N PHE A 43 17.80 6.91 -2.70
CA PHE A 43 17.27 5.58 -2.40
C PHE A 43 18.23 4.45 -2.75
N HIS A 44 19.03 4.59 -3.81
CA HIS A 44 20.05 3.59 -4.14
C HIS A 44 21.11 3.40 -3.04
N ASP A 45 21.32 4.40 -2.17
CA ASP A 45 22.25 4.31 -1.03
C ASP A 45 21.72 3.40 0.09
N ILE A 46 20.49 2.87 -0.01
CA ILE A 46 19.96 1.87 0.94
C ILE A 46 20.90 0.66 1.07
N LEU A 47 21.67 0.37 0.01
CA LEU A 47 22.70 -0.66 0.03
C LEU A 47 23.69 -0.48 1.18
N ASP A 48 24.06 0.74 1.55
CA ASP A 48 25.04 1.01 2.60
C ASP A 48 24.52 0.68 3.99
N TYR A 49 23.20 0.65 4.16
CA TYR A 49 22.51 0.39 5.43
C TYR A 49 22.07 -1.08 5.61
N LEU A 50 22.03 -1.86 4.53
CA LEU A 50 21.73 -3.28 4.56
C LEU A 50 23.00 -4.10 4.82
N ARG A 51 22.88 -5.22 5.53
CA ARG A 51 23.99 -6.08 5.94
C ARG A 51 23.80 -7.49 5.37
N PRO A 52 24.86 -8.21 5.05
CA PRO A 52 24.76 -9.64 4.75
C PRO A 52 24.01 -10.38 5.86
N GLY A 53 23.06 -11.24 5.48
CA GLY A 53 22.21 -11.95 6.42
C GLY A 53 20.90 -11.24 6.80
N ASP A 54 20.73 -9.95 6.47
CA ASP A 54 19.42 -9.29 6.57
C ASP A 54 18.39 -9.92 5.61
N CYS A 55 17.11 -9.74 5.90
CA CYS A 55 16.03 -10.15 5.03
C CYS A 55 15.10 -8.96 4.74
N LEU A 56 14.98 -8.59 3.47
CA LEU A 56 14.04 -7.59 2.98
C LEU A 56 12.67 -8.26 2.74
N VAL A 57 11.62 -7.76 3.38
CA VAL A 57 10.25 -8.25 3.21
C VAL A 57 9.49 -7.30 2.29
N LEU A 58 9.10 -7.80 1.13
CA LEU A 58 8.49 -7.05 0.04
C LEU A 58 7.06 -7.54 -0.22
N ASN A 59 6.12 -6.62 -0.45
CA ASN A 59 4.75 -6.97 -0.83
C ASN A 59 4.64 -7.09 -2.34
N ASP A 60 4.38 -8.31 -2.85
CA ASP A 60 4.30 -8.64 -4.27
C ASP A 60 2.90 -8.45 -4.88
N SER A 61 1.99 -7.82 -4.15
CA SER A 61 0.65 -7.53 -4.64
C SER A 61 0.68 -6.63 -5.88
N ARG A 62 -0.15 -6.96 -6.88
CA ARG A 62 -0.31 -6.22 -8.12
C ARG A 62 -1.66 -5.52 -8.14
N VAL A 63 -1.65 -4.24 -8.50
CA VAL A 63 -2.86 -3.43 -8.61
C VAL A 63 -3.64 -3.85 -9.85
N LEU A 64 -4.94 -4.07 -9.68
CA LEU A 64 -5.84 -4.27 -10.79
C LEU A 64 -6.19 -2.91 -11.45
N PRO A 65 -6.33 -2.83 -12.77
CA PRO A 65 -6.89 -1.65 -13.44
C PRO A 65 -8.40 -1.58 -13.18
N ALA A 66 -8.74 -1.43 -11.92
CA ALA A 66 -10.06 -1.66 -11.34
C ALA A 66 -11.06 -0.51 -11.58
N ARG A 67 -10.65 0.57 -12.26
CA ARG A 67 -11.49 1.74 -12.53
C ARG A 67 -12.04 1.67 -13.96
N LEU A 68 -13.31 1.29 -14.08
CA LEU A 68 -14.02 1.17 -15.34
C LEU A 68 -14.83 2.43 -15.65
N LEU A 69 -14.65 2.97 -16.85
CA LEU A 69 -15.44 4.09 -17.38
C LEU A 69 -16.41 3.57 -18.44
N GLY A 70 -17.70 3.82 -18.25
CA GLY A 70 -18.73 3.31 -19.11
C GLY A 70 -19.97 4.19 -19.20
N LYS A 71 -21.07 3.59 -19.66
CA LYS A 71 -22.36 4.23 -19.83
C LYS A 71 -23.46 3.41 -19.15
N ARG A 72 -24.47 4.08 -18.62
CA ARG A 72 -25.72 3.49 -18.17
C ARG A 72 -26.61 3.25 -19.38
N ALA A 73 -27.62 2.41 -19.26
CA ALA A 73 -28.62 2.17 -20.31
C ALA A 73 -29.27 3.45 -20.84
N THR A 74 -29.35 4.51 -20.02
CA THR A 74 -29.84 5.85 -20.39
C THR A 74 -28.83 6.69 -21.20
N GLY A 75 -27.65 6.15 -21.53
CA GLY A 75 -26.56 6.85 -22.22
C GLY A 75 -25.68 7.72 -21.33
N GLY A 76 -26.06 7.93 -20.06
CA GLY A 76 -25.27 8.76 -19.13
C GLY A 76 -24.00 8.08 -18.69
N ALA A 77 -22.90 8.84 -18.56
CA ALA A 77 -21.62 8.34 -18.09
C ALA A 77 -21.70 7.71 -16.69
N VAL A 78 -20.92 6.67 -16.46
CA VAL A 78 -20.73 6.00 -15.18
C VAL A 78 -19.28 5.61 -14.99
N GLU A 79 -18.80 5.73 -13.77
CA GLU A 79 -17.54 5.16 -13.30
C GLU A 79 -17.87 4.04 -12.31
N VAL A 80 -17.24 2.89 -12.46
CA VAL A 80 -17.31 1.76 -11.53
C VAL A 80 -15.90 1.45 -11.08
N LEU A 81 -15.67 1.45 -9.77
CA LEU A 81 -14.42 1.09 -9.16
C LEU A 81 -14.59 -0.21 -8.39
N LEU A 82 -13.92 -1.25 -8.87
CA LEU A 82 -13.90 -2.58 -8.25
C LEU A 82 -13.16 -2.53 -6.91
N LEU A 83 -13.77 -3.09 -5.85
CA LEU A 83 -13.20 -3.10 -4.50
C LEU A 83 -12.84 -4.51 -4.04
N LYS A 84 -13.78 -5.44 -4.16
CA LYS A 84 -13.65 -6.79 -3.66
C LYS A 84 -14.43 -7.75 -4.53
N ASP A 85 -13.80 -8.83 -4.94
CA ASP A 85 -14.47 -9.97 -5.55
C ASP A 85 -15.26 -10.72 -4.47
N THR A 86 -16.55 -10.93 -4.72
CA THR A 86 -17.45 -11.69 -3.84
C THR A 86 -17.78 -13.07 -4.40
N GLY A 87 -17.19 -13.44 -5.54
CA GLY A 87 -17.44 -14.68 -6.28
C GLY A 87 -18.59 -14.56 -7.26
N ASN A 88 -18.69 -15.53 -8.16
CA ASN A 88 -19.74 -15.63 -9.19
C ASN A 88 -19.85 -14.38 -10.07
N ASP A 89 -18.74 -13.78 -10.44
CA ASP A 89 -18.66 -12.53 -11.23
C ASP A 89 -19.37 -11.32 -10.57
N VAL A 90 -19.60 -11.39 -9.26
CA VAL A 90 -20.16 -10.29 -8.46
C VAL A 90 -19.04 -9.59 -7.71
N TRP A 91 -18.93 -8.31 -7.91
CA TRP A 91 -17.95 -7.46 -7.23
C TRP A 91 -18.64 -6.41 -6.35
N GLU A 92 -18.08 -6.19 -5.19
CA GLU A 92 -18.35 -4.97 -4.44
C GLU A 92 -17.63 -3.80 -5.12
N CYS A 93 -18.37 -2.73 -5.40
CA CYS A 93 -17.90 -1.60 -6.19
C CYS A 93 -18.34 -0.26 -5.60
N LEU A 94 -17.52 0.78 -5.82
CA LEU A 94 -18.02 2.15 -5.79
C LEU A 94 -18.51 2.55 -7.18
N THR A 95 -19.64 3.26 -7.24
CA THR A 95 -20.18 3.77 -8.51
C THR A 95 -20.35 5.28 -8.45
N LYS A 96 -20.03 5.96 -9.55
CA LYS A 96 -20.18 7.41 -9.67
C LYS A 96 -20.89 7.76 -10.99
N PRO A 97 -22.06 8.42 -10.91
CA PRO A 97 -22.77 8.90 -9.74
C PRO A 97 -23.60 7.78 -9.07
N GLY A 98 -23.36 7.53 -7.76
CA GLY A 98 -23.98 6.43 -7.02
C GLY A 98 -25.52 6.47 -6.97
N ARG A 99 -26.12 7.65 -6.89
CA ARG A 99 -27.60 7.84 -6.89
C ARG A 99 -28.24 7.45 -8.23
N LYS A 100 -27.50 7.44 -9.33
CA LYS A 100 -27.98 7.11 -10.68
C LYS A 100 -27.69 5.67 -11.08
N THR A 101 -27.23 4.84 -10.16
CA THR A 101 -26.97 3.41 -10.32
C THR A 101 -27.74 2.61 -9.24
N PRO A 102 -29.10 2.66 -9.25
CA PRO A 102 -29.89 1.84 -8.32
C PRO A 102 -29.74 0.36 -8.64
N VAL A 103 -30.23 -0.49 -7.74
CA VAL A 103 -30.35 -1.95 -8.01
C VAL A 103 -31.19 -2.15 -9.27
N GLY A 104 -30.76 -3.05 -10.16
CA GLY A 104 -31.32 -3.28 -11.48
C GLY A 104 -30.76 -2.38 -12.58
N ALA A 105 -29.89 -1.42 -12.28
CA ALA A 105 -29.26 -0.59 -13.32
C ALA A 105 -28.30 -1.42 -14.19
N GLU A 106 -28.43 -1.27 -15.50
CA GLU A 106 -27.55 -1.87 -16.48
C GLU A 106 -26.45 -0.91 -16.92
N LEU A 107 -25.23 -1.42 -16.99
CA LEU A 107 -24.00 -0.69 -17.29
C LEU A 107 -23.29 -1.36 -18.46
N SER A 108 -22.60 -0.57 -19.28
CA SER A 108 -21.84 -1.05 -20.43
C SER A 108 -20.50 -0.34 -20.54
N PHE A 109 -19.45 -1.12 -20.83
CA PHE A 109 -18.07 -0.66 -20.97
C PHE A 109 -17.48 -1.16 -22.28
N GLY A 110 -16.57 -0.37 -22.90
CA GLY A 110 -15.89 -0.77 -24.12
C GLY A 110 -16.86 -1.17 -25.26
N GLU A 111 -17.88 -0.32 -25.51
CA GLU A 111 -18.89 -0.56 -26.58
C GLU A 111 -19.61 -1.91 -26.46
N GLY A 112 -19.78 -2.42 -25.22
CA GLY A 112 -20.50 -3.65 -24.95
C GLY A 112 -19.61 -4.89 -24.79
N LEU A 113 -18.30 -4.76 -24.86
CA LEU A 113 -17.37 -5.88 -24.57
C LEU A 113 -17.53 -6.40 -23.14
N LEU A 114 -17.83 -5.52 -22.19
CA LEU A 114 -18.14 -5.84 -20.82
C LEU A 114 -19.45 -5.14 -20.45
N THR A 115 -20.41 -5.90 -19.93
CA THR A 115 -21.65 -5.36 -19.38
C THR A 115 -21.80 -5.72 -17.91
N ALA A 116 -22.64 -5.01 -17.17
CA ALA A 116 -22.85 -5.30 -15.78
C ALA A 116 -24.24 -4.90 -15.31
N THR A 117 -24.73 -5.57 -14.26
CA THR A 117 -25.99 -5.27 -13.59
C THR A 117 -25.72 -4.97 -12.12
N VAL A 118 -26.28 -3.90 -11.59
CA VAL A 118 -26.26 -3.62 -10.15
C VAL A 118 -27.25 -4.56 -9.46
N VAL A 119 -26.75 -5.56 -8.72
CA VAL A 119 -27.58 -6.59 -8.08
C VAL A 119 -27.86 -6.31 -6.60
N GLY A 120 -27.15 -5.36 -5.99
CA GLY A 120 -27.35 -5.01 -4.58
C GLY A 120 -26.75 -3.65 -4.21
N ALA A 121 -27.09 -3.20 -3.02
CA ALA A 121 -26.51 -2.00 -2.40
C ALA A 121 -26.25 -2.27 -0.91
N LYS A 122 -25.11 -1.79 -0.40
CA LYS A 122 -24.71 -1.90 0.99
C LYS A 122 -25.02 -0.60 1.76
N GLU A 123 -25.05 -0.68 3.09
CA GLU A 123 -25.31 0.46 3.99
C GLU A 123 -24.25 1.56 3.86
N ASP A 124 -23.00 1.19 3.57
CA ASP A 124 -21.87 2.10 3.37
C ASP A 124 -21.88 2.82 2.01
N GLY A 125 -22.90 2.56 1.18
CA GLY A 125 -23.09 3.14 -0.14
C GLY A 125 -22.43 2.36 -1.28
N ASN A 126 -21.66 1.32 -0.98
CA ASN A 126 -21.10 0.43 -2.00
C ASN A 126 -22.20 -0.35 -2.71
N LYS A 127 -21.93 -0.78 -3.95
CA LYS A 127 -22.83 -1.57 -4.78
C LYS A 127 -22.29 -2.97 -4.97
N LEU A 128 -23.18 -3.95 -5.09
CA LEU A 128 -22.85 -5.25 -5.62
C LEU A 128 -23.18 -5.22 -7.11
N VAL A 129 -22.17 -5.47 -7.94
CA VAL A 129 -22.25 -5.36 -9.40
C VAL A 129 -21.87 -6.71 -9.99
N GLN A 130 -22.80 -7.33 -10.72
CA GLN A 130 -22.55 -8.56 -11.45
C GLN A 130 -22.09 -8.23 -12.87
N PHE A 131 -20.94 -8.76 -13.26
CA PHE A 131 -20.37 -8.56 -14.59
C PHE A 131 -20.76 -9.70 -15.54
N HIS A 132 -21.01 -9.34 -16.80
CA HIS A 132 -21.36 -10.24 -17.89
C HIS A 132 -20.39 -10.04 -19.04
N TYR A 133 -19.68 -11.09 -19.42
CA TYR A 133 -18.62 -11.02 -20.42
C TYR A 133 -18.38 -12.38 -21.09
N ARG A 134 -17.57 -12.37 -22.14
CA ARG A 134 -17.03 -13.59 -22.77
C ARG A 134 -15.51 -13.56 -22.63
N GLY A 135 -14.91 -14.71 -22.33
CA GLY A 135 -13.44 -14.83 -22.16
C GLY A 135 -12.98 -14.66 -20.72
N ILE A 136 -11.86 -14.02 -20.51
CA ILE A 136 -11.20 -13.87 -19.20
C ILE A 136 -11.40 -12.44 -18.68
N PHE A 137 -12.01 -12.32 -17.50
CA PHE A 137 -12.35 -11.02 -16.89
C PHE A 137 -11.12 -10.11 -16.69
N LEU A 138 -9.99 -10.68 -16.26
CA LEU A 138 -8.77 -9.92 -16.05
C LEU A 138 -8.22 -9.30 -17.34
N GLU A 139 -8.32 -10.02 -18.49
CA GLU A 139 -7.89 -9.48 -19.78
C GLU A 139 -8.78 -8.29 -20.21
N LEU A 140 -10.10 -8.38 -19.95
CA LEU A 140 -11.00 -7.27 -20.18
C LEU A 140 -10.73 -6.08 -19.27
N LEU A 141 -10.35 -6.33 -18.01
CA LEU A 141 -9.94 -5.26 -17.11
C LEU A 141 -8.65 -4.59 -17.60
N GLU A 142 -7.67 -5.34 -18.09
CA GLU A 142 -6.44 -4.78 -18.67
C GLU A 142 -6.73 -3.91 -19.89
N GLN A 143 -7.70 -4.31 -20.71
CA GLN A 143 -8.10 -3.57 -21.91
C GLN A 143 -8.93 -2.31 -21.61
N LEU A 144 -9.87 -2.39 -20.68
CA LEU A 144 -10.90 -1.36 -20.45
C LEU A 144 -10.68 -0.52 -19.20
N GLY A 145 -9.96 -1.08 -18.24
CA GLY A 145 -9.76 -0.49 -16.94
C GLY A 145 -8.65 0.57 -16.91
N LYS A 146 -8.79 1.48 -15.98
CA LYS A 146 -7.74 2.44 -15.62
C LYS A 146 -7.21 2.14 -14.22
N MET A 147 -5.94 2.50 -14.01
CA MET A 147 -5.29 2.37 -12.71
C MET A 147 -6.02 3.23 -11.67
N PRO A 148 -6.46 2.68 -10.54
CA PRO A 148 -7.10 3.43 -9.47
C PRO A 148 -6.05 4.20 -8.65
N LEU A 149 -5.68 5.40 -9.11
CA LEU A 149 -4.75 6.24 -8.37
C LEU A 149 -5.41 6.81 -7.10
N PRO A 150 -4.64 7.04 -6.04
CA PRO A 150 -5.11 7.73 -4.85
C PRO A 150 -5.70 9.11 -5.16
N PRO A 151 -6.69 9.60 -4.37
CA PRO A 151 -7.43 10.83 -4.70
C PRO A 151 -6.59 12.11 -4.64
N TYR A 152 -5.42 12.08 -4.02
CA TYR A 152 -4.48 13.21 -3.99
C TYR A 152 -3.60 13.31 -5.25
N ILE A 153 -3.56 12.27 -6.09
CA ILE A 153 -2.92 12.31 -7.41
C ILE A 153 -3.97 12.76 -8.41
N LYS A 154 -3.79 13.97 -8.94
CA LYS A 154 -4.70 14.59 -9.92
C LYS A 154 -4.19 14.49 -11.35
N GLU A 155 -2.87 14.30 -11.50
CA GLU A 155 -2.22 14.13 -12.79
C GLU A 155 -2.51 12.75 -13.39
N GLU A 156 -2.76 12.72 -14.70
CA GLU A 156 -2.95 11.45 -15.40
C GLU A 156 -1.63 10.72 -15.56
N LEU A 157 -1.60 9.46 -15.15
CA LEU A 157 -0.43 8.61 -15.28
C LEU A 157 -0.36 8.06 -16.72
N LYS A 158 0.61 8.54 -17.51
CA LYS A 158 0.81 8.13 -18.91
C LYS A 158 1.18 6.65 -19.04
N ASP A 159 1.99 6.15 -18.11
CA ASP A 159 2.42 4.76 -18.03
C ASP A 159 1.90 4.14 -16.74
N GLN A 160 0.89 3.28 -16.85
CA GLN A 160 0.23 2.65 -15.70
C GLN A 160 1.18 1.71 -14.91
N GLU A 161 2.20 1.13 -15.55
CA GLU A 161 3.20 0.29 -14.91
C GLU A 161 4.08 1.08 -13.92
N ARG A 162 4.07 2.42 -13.99
CA ARG A 162 4.76 3.26 -13.00
C ARG A 162 4.10 3.20 -11.61
N TYR A 163 2.83 2.79 -11.53
CA TYR A 163 2.12 2.53 -10.26
C TYR A 163 2.10 1.05 -9.88
N GLN A 164 3.07 0.28 -10.39
CA GLN A 164 3.35 -1.11 -10.02
C GLN A 164 4.78 -1.22 -9.52
N THR A 165 5.03 -2.11 -8.56
CA THR A 165 6.40 -2.48 -8.21
C THR A 165 7.00 -3.36 -9.32
N VAL A 166 8.31 -3.32 -9.50
CA VAL A 166 9.00 -4.14 -10.52
C VAL A 166 8.91 -5.64 -10.25
N TYR A 167 8.42 -6.02 -9.08
CA TYR A 167 8.25 -7.39 -8.63
C TYR A 167 6.78 -7.75 -8.35
N SER A 168 5.82 -6.91 -8.73
CA SER A 168 4.39 -7.20 -8.55
C SER A 168 3.98 -8.45 -9.31
N LYS A 169 3.27 -9.36 -8.62
CA LYS A 169 2.93 -10.69 -9.17
C LYS A 169 1.49 -11.10 -8.90
N VAL A 170 1.01 -10.91 -7.67
CA VAL A 170 -0.30 -11.42 -7.23
C VAL A 170 -1.37 -10.36 -7.42
N ASN A 171 -2.24 -10.55 -8.41
CA ASN A 171 -3.36 -9.64 -8.70
C ASN A 171 -4.37 -9.60 -7.56
N GLY A 172 -4.95 -8.41 -7.28
CA GLY A 172 -6.04 -8.27 -6.30
C GLY A 172 -6.03 -6.98 -5.49
N SER A 173 -4.99 -6.15 -5.61
CA SER A 173 -4.87 -4.91 -4.86
C SER A 173 -5.60 -3.75 -5.53
N ALA A 174 -6.22 -2.88 -4.74
CA ALA A 174 -6.78 -1.60 -5.20
C ALA A 174 -5.75 -0.46 -5.17
N ALA A 175 -4.58 -0.66 -4.54
CA ALA A 175 -3.49 0.30 -4.52
C ALA A 175 -2.12 -0.40 -4.46
N ALA A 176 -1.09 0.28 -4.97
CA ALA A 176 0.27 -0.24 -4.94
C ALA A 176 0.89 -0.18 -3.53
N PRO A 177 1.77 -1.11 -3.15
CA PRO A 177 2.64 -0.99 -2.00
C PRO A 177 3.76 0.01 -2.31
N THR A 178 3.46 1.31 -2.14
CA THR A 178 4.20 2.41 -2.76
C THR A 178 5.67 2.55 -2.32
N ALA A 179 6.04 2.08 -1.13
CA ALA A 179 7.44 2.02 -0.72
C ALA A 179 8.28 1.08 -1.62
N GLY A 180 7.64 0.12 -2.26
CA GLY A 180 8.27 -0.77 -3.23
C GLY A 180 8.52 -0.13 -4.61
N LEU A 181 7.88 1.01 -4.90
CA LEU A 181 8.05 1.71 -6.18
C LEU A 181 9.45 2.29 -6.38
N HIS A 182 10.21 2.46 -5.31
CA HIS A 182 11.59 2.96 -5.36
C HIS A 182 12.59 1.93 -5.87
N PHE A 183 12.27 0.64 -5.82
CA PHE A 183 13.19 -0.41 -6.25
C PHE A 183 13.23 -0.54 -7.76
N THR A 184 14.44 -0.81 -8.27
CA THR A 184 14.70 -1.27 -9.64
C THR A 184 15.16 -2.72 -9.62
N PRO A 185 15.06 -3.46 -10.74
CA PRO A 185 15.62 -4.80 -10.83
C PRO A 185 17.11 -4.83 -10.48
N GLU A 186 17.88 -3.85 -10.96
CA GLU A 186 19.32 -3.74 -10.74
C GLU A 186 19.65 -3.53 -9.25
N LEU A 187 18.86 -2.70 -8.55
CA LEU A 187 19.03 -2.50 -7.10
C LEU A 187 18.72 -3.78 -6.32
N LEU A 188 17.67 -4.51 -6.69
CA LEU A 188 17.32 -5.79 -6.05
C LEU A 188 18.42 -6.84 -6.29
N ASP A 189 19.02 -6.87 -7.47
CA ASP A 189 20.14 -7.77 -7.77
C ASP A 189 21.40 -7.40 -6.98
N ALA A 190 21.71 -6.10 -6.85
CA ALA A 190 22.80 -5.62 -6.00
C ALA A 190 22.59 -5.98 -4.51
N ILE A 191 21.33 -5.88 -4.02
CA ILE A 191 20.96 -6.28 -2.66
C ILE A 191 21.20 -7.78 -2.44
N ARG A 192 20.76 -8.64 -3.39
CA ARG A 192 21.04 -10.08 -3.34
C ARG A 192 22.53 -10.39 -3.38
N ALA A 193 23.28 -9.71 -4.26
CA ALA A 193 24.72 -9.88 -4.38
C ALA A 193 25.47 -9.50 -3.10
N LYS A 194 24.92 -8.58 -2.30
CA LYS A 194 25.44 -8.22 -0.97
C LYS A 194 25.18 -9.29 0.09
N GLY A 195 24.40 -10.34 -0.21
CA GLY A 195 24.04 -11.39 0.75
C GLY A 195 22.82 -11.07 1.59
N VAL A 196 21.96 -10.17 1.13
CA VAL A 196 20.67 -9.86 1.75
C VAL A 196 19.59 -10.72 1.11
N ASN A 197 18.79 -11.38 1.92
CA ASN A 197 17.68 -12.20 1.46
C ASN A 197 16.48 -11.32 1.05
N LEU A 198 15.74 -11.78 0.04
CA LEU A 198 14.46 -11.16 -0.36
C LEU A 198 13.32 -12.13 -0.04
N ALA A 199 12.37 -11.69 0.76
CA ALA A 199 11.19 -12.44 1.16
C ALA A 199 9.92 -11.76 0.62
N TRP A 200 8.95 -12.54 0.19
CA TRP A 200 7.74 -12.07 -0.45
C TRP A 200 6.53 -12.32 0.43
N VAL A 201 5.76 -11.29 0.66
CA VAL A 201 4.42 -11.38 1.27
C VAL A 201 3.41 -10.78 0.32
N THR A 202 2.16 -11.18 0.44
CA THR A 202 1.06 -10.55 -0.29
C THR A 202 0.13 -9.88 0.70
N LEU A 203 -0.18 -8.60 0.49
CA LEU A 203 -1.30 -7.92 1.14
C LEU A 203 -2.01 -7.09 0.08
N HIS A 204 -3.28 -7.38 -0.13
CA HIS A 204 -4.12 -6.62 -1.05
C HIS A 204 -4.62 -5.36 -0.36
N VAL A 205 -4.04 -4.23 -0.74
CA VAL A 205 -4.41 -2.92 -0.18
C VAL A 205 -5.81 -2.55 -0.64
N GLY A 206 -6.70 -2.31 0.32
CA GLY A 206 -8.04 -1.79 0.06
C GLY A 206 -8.08 -0.26 -0.04
N LEU A 207 -9.14 0.28 -0.63
CA LEU A 207 -9.32 1.74 -0.73
C LEU A 207 -9.53 2.43 0.63
N GLY A 208 -9.81 1.66 1.68
CA GLY A 208 -9.91 2.16 3.04
C GLY A 208 -8.66 2.89 3.52
N THR A 209 -7.49 2.49 3.02
CA THR A 209 -6.18 3.09 3.33
C THR A 209 -6.10 4.59 2.97
N PHE A 210 -6.92 5.05 2.02
CA PHE A 210 -6.97 6.47 1.62
C PHE A 210 -8.07 7.27 2.31
N ARG A 211 -8.87 6.64 3.18
CA ARG A 211 -9.91 7.36 3.94
C ARG A 211 -9.27 8.03 5.16
N PRO A 212 -9.58 9.32 5.41
CA PRO A 212 -9.13 9.99 6.63
C PRO A 212 -9.66 9.29 7.88
N VAL A 213 -8.87 9.27 8.94
CA VAL A 213 -9.34 8.88 10.27
C VAL A 213 -10.37 9.90 10.75
N LYS A 214 -11.58 9.46 11.11
CA LYS A 214 -12.66 10.32 11.56
C LYS A 214 -12.80 10.36 13.07
N ALA A 215 -12.25 9.37 13.77
CA ALA A 215 -12.30 9.27 15.21
C ALA A 215 -11.42 10.35 15.85
N GLU A 216 -11.88 10.99 16.91
CA GLU A 216 -11.07 11.93 17.69
C GLU A 216 -10.01 11.18 18.51
N GLU A 217 -10.42 10.12 19.21
CA GLU A 217 -9.51 9.21 19.90
C GLU A 217 -9.08 8.07 18.96
N ILE A 218 -7.78 7.81 18.88
CA ILE A 218 -7.26 6.78 17.98
C ILE A 218 -7.80 5.38 18.31
N THR A 219 -8.13 5.11 19.57
CA THR A 219 -8.69 3.83 20.04
C THR A 219 -10.10 3.55 19.52
N ASP A 220 -10.81 4.57 19.07
CA ASP A 220 -12.15 4.46 18.50
C ASP A 220 -12.13 4.21 16.98
N HIS A 221 -10.94 4.22 16.39
CA HIS A 221 -10.78 3.93 14.97
C HIS A 221 -10.81 2.44 14.70
N HIS A 222 -11.65 2.01 13.76
CA HIS A 222 -11.71 0.64 13.27
C HIS A 222 -11.01 0.53 11.92
N MET A 223 -9.94 -0.28 11.88
CA MET A 223 -9.22 -0.56 10.63
C MET A 223 -10.06 -1.41 9.69
N HIS A 224 -9.96 -1.12 8.40
CA HIS A 224 -10.50 -2.01 7.38
C HIS A 224 -9.68 -3.30 7.29
N ALA A 225 -10.37 -4.42 7.19
CA ALA A 225 -9.72 -5.69 6.99
C ALA A 225 -9.15 -5.79 5.56
N GLU A 226 -7.92 -6.26 5.45
CA GLU A 226 -7.21 -6.52 4.19
C GLU A 226 -6.72 -7.96 4.18
N PHE A 227 -6.81 -8.60 3.01
CA PHE A 227 -6.36 -9.99 2.85
C PHE A 227 -4.85 -10.04 2.67
N CYS A 228 -4.20 -10.90 3.45
CA CYS A 228 -2.76 -11.10 3.38
C CYS A 228 -2.35 -12.57 3.43
N MET A 229 -1.15 -12.85 2.89
CA MET A 229 -0.58 -14.19 2.80
C MET A 229 0.91 -14.15 3.14
N LEU A 230 1.34 -15.20 3.84
CA LEU A 230 2.72 -15.52 4.16
C LEU A 230 2.95 -16.98 3.79
N SER A 231 3.78 -17.25 2.78
CA SER A 231 4.07 -18.63 2.33
C SER A 231 4.97 -19.37 3.31
N ALA A 232 4.97 -20.70 3.23
CA ALA A 232 5.88 -21.56 4.01
C ALA A 232 7.35 -21.23 3.74
N GLU A 233 7.70 -20.95 2.48
CA GLU A 233 9.06 -20.55 2.08
C GLU A 233 9.48 -19.25 2.77
N THR A 234 8.64 -18.22 2.70
CA THR A 234 8.89 -16.93 3.37
C THR A 234 8.96 -17.09 4.88
N ALA A 235 8.05 -17.84 5.50
CA ALA A 235 8.08 -18.11 6.92
C ALA A 235 9.39 -18.79 7.36
N GLY A 236 9.83 -19.80 6.60
CA GLY A 236 11.11 -20.48 6.81
C GLY A 236 12.30 -19.52 6.71
N LEU A 237 12.31 -18.66 5.70
CA LEU A 237 13.38 -17.68 5.49
C LEU A 237 13.45 -16.64 6.62
N LEU A 238 12.33 -16.13 7.09
CA LEU A 238 12.26 -15.18 8.22
C LEU A 238 12.75 -15.82 9.51
N ASN A 239 12.33 -17.06 9.81
CA ASN A 239 12.81 -17.81 10.97
C ASN A 239 14.33 -18.04 10.90
N GLN A 240 14.84 -18.42 9.73
CA GLN A 240 16.27 -18.63 9.53
C GLN A 240 17.06 -17.33 9.67
N THR A 241 16.56 -16.22 9.14
CA THR A 241 17.16 -14.88 9.31
C THR A 241 17.34 -14.54 10.78
N ARG A 242 16.29 -14.71 11.59
CA ARG A 242 16.35 -14.47 13.06
C ARG A 242 17.33 -15.38 13.77
N LYS A 243 17.28 -16.68 13.45
CA LYS A 243 18.18 -17.67 14.03
C LYS A 243 19.64 -17.32 13.78
N ASN A 244 19.94 -16.71 12.64
CA ASN A 244 21.30 -16.30 12.25
C ASN A 244 21.67 -14.89 12.76
N GLY A 245 20.79 -14.20 13.50
CA GLY A 245 21.02 -12.85 14.01
C GLY A 245 20.90 -11.74 12.95
N GLY A 246 20.31 -12.04 11.79
CA GLY A 246 20.00 -11.05 10.75
C GLY A 246 18.74 -10.24 11.11
N ARG A 247 18.62 -9.04 10.51
CA ARG A 247 17.47 -8.16 10.69
C ARG A 247 16.37 -8.47 9.69
N ILE A 248 15.12 -8.30 10.09
CA ILE A 248 13.95 -8.31 9.22
C ILE A 248 13.61 -6.85 8.90
N VAL A 249 13.81 -6.46 7.65
CA VAL A 249 13.60 -5.10 7.13
C VAL A 249 12.33 -5.09 6.28
N CYS A 250 11.28 -4.43 6.75
CA CYS A 250 10.03 -4.30 5.99
C CYS A 250 10.11 -3.21 4.94
N VAL A 251 9.67 -3.51 3.73
CA VAL A 251 9.43 -2.53 2.67
C VAL A 251 7.93 -2.21 2.64
N GLY A 252 7.59 -1.04 3.18
CA GLY A 252 6.24 -0.54 3.32
C GLY A 252 5.51 -1.03 4.57
N THR A 253 4.52 -0.23 4.96
CA THR A 253 3.62 -0.53 6.07
C THR A 253 2.78 -1.78 5.81
N THR A 254 2.53 -2.15 4.55
CA THR A 254 1.83 -3.37 4.17
C THR A 254 2.61 -4.63 4.53
N SER A 255 3.91 -4.68 4.24
CA SER A 255 4.79 -5.78 4.64
C SER A 255 4.88 -5.88 6.16
N CYS A 256 5.04 -4.74 6.84
CA CYS A 256 5.03 -4.68 8.30
C CYS A 256 3.72 -5.26 8.88
N ARG A 257 2.57 -4.79 8.42
CA ARG A 257 1.27 -5.26 8.91
C ARG A 257 1.06 -6.75 8.66
N THR A 258 1.51 -7.27 7.53
CA THR A 258 1.42 -8.71 7.24
C THR A 258 2.23 -9.54 8.24
N ILE A 259 3.52 -9.24 8.41
CA ILE A 259 4.37 -10.06 9.27
C ILE A 259 4.03 -9.87 10.76
N GLU A 260 3.65 -8.67 11.19
CA GLU A 260 3.20 -8.42 12.57
C GLU A 260 1.88 -9.15 12.90
N SER A 261 0.96 -9.26 11.92
CA SER A 261 -0.29 -10.01 12.09
C SER A 261 -0.07 -11.52 12.23
N PHE A 262 0.98 -12.05 11.60
CA PHE A 262 1.20 -13.49 11.51
C PHE A 262 2.33 -14.00 12.40
N ALA A 263 3.14 -13.10 12.97
CA ALA A 263 4.16 -13.49 13.95
C ALA A 263 3.54 -14.04 15.22
N GLY A 264 4.08 -15.16 15.70
CA GLY A 264 3.81 -15.69 17.03
C GLY A 264 4.28 -14.74 18.13
N GLU A 265 3.88 -14.99 19.37
CA GLU A 265 4.34 -14.18 20.52
C GLU A 265 5.85 -14.30 20.76
N ASP A 266 6.45 -15.41 20.34
CA ASP A 266 7.89 -15.66 20.34
C ASP A 266 8.60 -15.08 19.10
N GLY A 267 7.84 -14.44 18.20
CA GLY A 267 8.32 -13.89 16.95
C GLY A 267 8.57 -14.93 15.85
N SER A 268 8.13 -16.18 16.02
CA SER A 268 8.22 -17.22 15.00
C SER A 268 7.16 -17.02 13.90
N PHE A 269 7.40 -17.63 12.74
CA PHE A 269 6.52 -17.56 11.58
C PHE A 269 6.14 -18.96 11.11
N THR A 270 4.89 -19.11 10.68
CA THR A 270 4.37 -20.27 9.96
C THR A 270 3.62 -19.80 8.72
N GLU A 271 3.44 -20.69 7.74
CA GLU A 271 2.56 -20.41 6.61
C GLU A 271 1.18 -20.01 7.08
N ARG A 272 0.67 -18.89 6.55
CA ARG A 272 -0.64 -18.37 6.93
C ARG A 272 -1.22 -17.47 5.86
N SER A 273 -2.53 -17.55 5.70
CA SER A 273 -3.31 -16.57 4.93
C SER A 273 -4.57 -16.20 5.69
N GLY A 274 -5.07 -15.00 5.49
CA GLY A 274 -6.28 -14.51 6.15
C GLY A 274 -6.44 -13.01 6.09
N TRP A 275 -7.46 -12.54 6.76
CA TRP A 275 -7.77 -11.11 6.87
C TRP A 275 -7.08 -10.52 8.07
N THR A 276 -6.50 -9.32 7.92
CA THR A 276 -5.92 -8.52 9.00
C THR A 276 -6.58 -7.15 9.06
N ASP A 277 -6.99 -6.76 10.23
CA ASP A 277 -7.44 -5.41 10.60
C ASP A 277 -6.50 -4.80 11.66
N ILE A 278 -5.27 -5.29 11.72
CA ILE A 278 -4.28 -4.83 12.69
C ILE A 278 -4.10 -3.31 12.60
N PHE A 279 -4.31 -2.64 13.73
CA PHE A 279 -4.07 -1.22 13.89
C PHE A 279 -2.85 -1.01 14.81
N ILE A 280 -1.75 -0.55 14.20
CA ILE A 280 -0.50 -0.30 14.91
C ILE A 280 -0.38 1.18 15.20
N TYR A 281 -0.28 1.54 16.48
CA TYR A 281 -0.12 2.90 16.98
C TYR A 281 0.78 2.91 18.23
N PRO A 282 1.24 4.06 18.72
CA PRO A 282 2.15 4.12 19.88
C PRO A 282 1.64 3.33 21.08
N GLY A 283 2.51 2.47 21.62
CA GLY A 283 2.21 1.44 22.63
C GLY A 283 2.17 0.02 22.06
N TYR A 284 2.12 -0.15 20.72
CA TYR A 284 2.25 -1.46 20.10
C TYR A 284 3.66 -2.03 20.29
N ARG A 285 3.74 -3.31 20.65
CA ARG A 285 5.00 -4.05 20.77
C ARG A 285 5.26 -4.83 19.48
N PHE A 286 6.24 -4.38 18.70
CA PHE A 286 6.67 -5.10 17.51
C PHE A 286 7.28 -6.45 17.84
N LYS A 287 6.88 -7.49 17.11
CA LYS A 287 7.33 -8.88 17.28
C LYS A 287 8.22 -9.34 16.14
N ALA A 288 8.08 -8.72 14.99
CA ALA A 288 8.60 -9.21 13.73
C ALA A 288 9.60 -8.26 13.04
N MET A 289 9.38 -6.96 13.06
CA MET A 289 10.12 -6.00 12.29
C MET A 289 11.27 -5.35 13.07
N ASP A 290 12.48 -5.29 12.47
CA ASP A 290 13.67 -4.64 13.03
C ASP A 290 13.96 -3.28 12.41
N ALA A 291 13.62 -3.10 11.11
CA ALA A 291 13.77 -1.84 10.39
C ALA A 291 12.67 -1.67 9.34
N LEU A 292 12.41 -0.43 8.94
CA LEU A 292 11.30 -0.08 8.03
C LEU A 292 11.78 0.87 6.92
N ILE A 293 11.51 0.50 5.68
CA ILE A 293 11.55 1.40 4.51
C ILE A 293 10.12 1.82 4.23
N THR A 294 9.82 3.12 4.16
CA THR A 294 8.47 3.61 3.92
C THR A 294 8.47 4.95 3.18
N ASN A 295 7.33 5.35 2.62
CA ASN A 295 7.13 6.72 2.13
C ASN A 295 6.78 7.65 3.29
N PHE A 296 6.77 8.96 3.02
CA PHE A 296 6.16 9.93 3.94
C PHE A 296 4.63 9.86 3.83
N HIS A 297 3.97 9.88 4.99
CA HIS A 297 2.52 9.67 5.13
C HIS A 297 1.77 10.95 5.45
N LEU A 298 0.44 10.96 5.20
CA LEU A 298 -0.46 12.07 5.52
C LEU A 298 -0.46 12.38 7.02
N PRO A 299 -0.61 13.68 7.38
CA PRO A 299 -0.96 14.05 8.74
C PRO A 299 -2.20 13.26 9.21
N GLU A 300 -2.23 12.90 10.49
CA GLU A 300 -3.38 12.26 11.15
C GLU A 300 -3.81 10.91 10.53
N SER A 301 -2.97 10.29 9.68
CA SER A 301 -3.27 9.00 9.08
C SER A 301 -2.86 7.82 9.97
N THR A 302 -3.49 6.66 9.78
CA THR A 302 -3.10 5.42 10.46
C THR A 302 -1.65 5.01 10.17
N LEU A 303 -1.10 5.45 9.03
CA LEU A 303 0.26 5.10 8.61
C LEU A 303 1.32 5.92 9.37
N ILE A 304 1.10 7.21 9.62
CA ILE A 304 2.03 7.97 10.48
C ILE A 304 1.96 7.47 11.93
N MET A 305 0.80 6.96 12.38
CA MET A 305 0.64 6.33 13.69
C MET A 305 1.49 5.06 13.81
N LEU A 306 1.51 4.20 12.76
CA LEU A 306 2.37 3.01 12.69
C LEU A 306 3.85 3.38 12.75
N VAL A 307 4.29 4.34 11.95
CA VAL A 307 5.68 4.80 11.94
C VAL A 307 6.05 5.39 13.30
N SER A 308 5.13 6.14 13.93
CA SER A 308 5.30 6.71 15.27
C SER A 308 5.35 5.64 16.36
N ALA A 309 4.63 4.52 16.19
CA ALA A 309 4.75 3.37 17.10
C ALA A 309 6.13 2.74 17.04
N PHE A 310 6.76 2.74 15.86
CA PHE A 310 8.06 2.10 15.65
C PHE A 310 9.25 2.96 16.12
N ALA A 311 9.23 4.26 15.86
CA ALA A 311 10.38 5.14 16.12
C ALA A 311 10.14 6.19 17.21
N GLY A 312 8.93 6.20 17.81
CA GLY A 312 8.52 7.24 18.73
C GLY A 312 7.88 8.44 18.04
N ARG A 313 6.75 8.92 18.57
CA ARG A 313 5.96 10.00 17.95
C ARG A 313 6.78 11.28 17.76
N GLU A 314 7.44 11.75 18.81
CA GLU A 314 8.24 13.00 18.79
C GLU A 314 9.35 12.94 17.74
N THR A 315 10.06 11.80 17.70
CA THR A 315 11.15 11.52 16.74
C THR A 315 10.62 11.55 15.30
N VAL A 316 9.49 10.90 15.05
CA VAL A 316 8.87 10.87 13.72
C VAL A 316 8.39 12.26 13.30
N LEU A 317 7.66 12.98 14.16
CA LEU A 317 7.17 14.31 13.83
C LEU A 317 8.31 15.29 13.58
N ASN A 318 9.42 15.19 14.34
CA ASN A 318 10.62 15.98 14.07
C ASN A 318 11.26 15.64 12.71
N ALA A 319 11.38 14.35 12.36
CA ALA A 319 11.88 13.93 11.05
C ALA A 319 10.98 14.42 9.89
N TYR A 320 9.66 14.43 10.09
CA TYR A 320 8.70 14.96 9.11
C TYR A 320 8.81 16.49 8.96
N ARG A 321 9.03 17.22 10.07
CA ARG A 321 9.30 18.66 10.00
C ARG A 321 10.57 18.95 9.19
N ILE A 322 11.67 18.22 9.46
CA ILE A 322 12.90 18.31 8.68
C ILE A 322 12.65 18.01 7.21
N ALA A 323 11.87 16.95 6.91
CA ALA A 323 11.55 16.60 5.53
C ALA A 323 10.75 17.69 4.80
N VAL A 324 9.84 18.40 5.48
CA VAL A 324 9.11 19.55 4.92
C VAL A 324 10.06 20.73 4.68
N GLU A 325 10.90 21.09 5.65
CA GLU A 325 11.90 22.16 5.55
C GLU A 325 12.89 21.92 4.40
N GLU A 326 13.34 20.67 4.26
CA GLU A 326 14.25 20.21 3.20
C GLU A 326 13.55 19.91 1.87
N ARG A 327 12.22 20.17 1.79
CA ARG A 327 11.41 20.01 0.60
C ARG A 327 11.47 18.60 -0.01
N TYR A 328 11.36 17.58 0.84
CA TYR A 328 11.11 16.21 0.37
C TYR A 328 9.75 16.13 -0.33
N ARG A 329 9.62 15.15 -1.23
CA ARG A 329 8.37 14.83 -1.89
C ARG A 329 7.60 13.83 -1.05
N PHE A 330 6.29 14.02 -0.93
CA PHE A 330 5.43 13.23 -0.05
C PHE A 330 4.52 12.28 -0.82
N PHE A 331 4.09 11.20 -0.17
CA PHE A 331 3.15 10.16 -0.59
C PHE A 331 3.66 9.21 -1.67
N SER A 332 2.72 8.63 -2.46
CA SER A 332 2.93 7.46 -3.33
C SER A 332 4.09 7.59 -4.31
N PHE A 333 4.28 8.77 -4.91
CA PHE A 333 5.37 9.06 -5.84
C PHE A 333 6.44 9.96 -5.22
N GLY A 334 6.38 10.12 -3.91
CA GLY A 334 7.33 10.93 -3.16
C GLY A 334 8.66 10.24 -2.91
N ASP A 335 9.34 10.75 -1.90
CA ASP A 335 10.62 10.23 -1.42
C ASP A 335 10.41 9.18 -0.33
N ALA A 336 11.47 8.55 0.13
CA ALA A 336 11.45 7.47 1.09
C ALA A 336 12.08 7.85 2.43
N MET A 337 11.71 7.10 3.46
CA MET A 337 12.40 7.03 4.76
C MET A 337 12.93 5.62 4.97
N PHE A 338 14.09 5.52 5.61
CA PHE A 338 14.59 4.29 6.21
C PHE A 338 14.76 4.49 7.71
N ILE A 339 14.09 3.68 8.50
CA ILE A 339 14.08 3.77 9.98
C ILE A 339 14.72 2.51 10.55
N HIS A 340 15.77 2.67 11.34
CA HIS A 340 16.55 1.53 11.86
C HIS A 340 17.03 1.69 13.30
#